data_a7a8c4fb02b3c512e2b46f1fc583a4a2
#
_entry.id   a7a8c4fb02b3c512e2b46f1fc583a4a2
#
_cell.length_a   1.000
_cell.length_b   1.000
_cell.length_c   1.000
_cell.angle_alpha   90.00
_cell.angle_beta   90.00
_cell.angle_gamma   90.00
#
_symmetry.space_group_name_H-M   'P 1'
#
loop_
_entity.id
_entity.type
_entity.pdbx_description
1 polymer ?
#
loop_
_entity_poly.entity_id
_entity_poly.type
_entity_poly.pdbx_seq_one_letter_code
_entity_poly.pdbx_strand_id
1 'polypeptide(L)'
;DPTDPRDHPDYLDSIKIALPLKETYLPFVFTKATKIPAGWRCEFFDAKQRDDYGRPGRTLSSVIGEEIGKGTKNPSGYVLKAYEKKEVKRARKGMKGLFVTVDVSEVTVQRKADNKLVKLVLAQGKNEKPPAVDVMATLTYERGSVTTFEVVPGSELDLNGEKFKVVEVLPVGKGAKVTFQNVRTGRSRTLDALEQ
;
A
#
# COMPACT_ATOMS: atom_id res chain seq x y z
N ASP A 1 -7.11 -7.72 -33.41
CA ASP A 1 -6.93 -8.82 -34.36
C ASP A 1 -6.40 -10.03 -33.61
N PRO A 2 -7.15 -11.16 -33.52
CA PRO A 2 -6.70 -12.35 -32.79
C PRO A 2 -5.45 -13.04 -33.39
N THR A 3 -4.97 -12.57 -34.50
CA THR A 3 -3.82 -13.12 -35.22
C THR A 3 -2.55 -12.25 -35.11
N ASP A 4 -2.58 -11.14 -34.34
CA ASP A 4 -1.38 -10.32 -34.18
C ASP A 4 -0.33 -11.08 -33.35
N PRO A 5 0.87 -11.37 -33.92
CA PRO A 5 1.92 -12.11 -33.21
C PRO A 5 2.36 -11.45 -31.90
N ARG A 6 2.11 -10.15 -31.73
CA ARG A 6 2.45 -9.37 -30.53
C ARG A 6 1.48 -9.62 -29.37
N ASP A 7 0.27 -10.11 -29.68
CA ASP A 7 -0.70 -10.56 -28.66
C ASP A 7 -0.47 -12.01 -28.24
N HIS A 8 0.51 -12.67 -28.83
CA HIS A 8 0.79 -14.06 -28.57
C HIS A 8 1.20 -14.27 -27.09
N PRO A 9 0.71 -15.34 -26.45
CA PRO A 9 1.04 -15.67 -25.06
C PRO A 9 2.55 -15.73 -24.76
N ASP A 10 3.38 -15.95 -25.75
CA ASP A 10 4.84 -16.10 -25.60
C ASP A 10 5.56 -14.94 -24.90
N TYR A 11 5.05 -13.68 -25.00
CA TYR A 11 5.67 -12.57 -24.28
C TYR A 11 5.57 -12.71 -22.78
N LEU A 12 4.37 -13.02 -22.30
CA LEU A 12 4.12 -13.16 -20.87
C LEU A 12 4.60 -14.52 -20.33
N ASP A 13 4.67 -15.56 -21.18
CA ASP A 13 5.22 -16.88 -20.81
C ASP A 13 6.71 -16.83 -20.45
N SER A 14 7.42 -15.80 -20.93
CA SER A 14 8.82 -15.56 -20.59
C SER A 14 9.01 -14.80 -19.27
N ILE A 15 7.91 -14.48 -18.56
CA ILE A 15 7.97 -13.80 -17.27
C ILE A 15 7.93 -14.84 -16.15
N LYS A 16 8.87 -14.70 -15.22
CA LYS A 16 8.89 -15.42 -13.94
C LYS A 16 8.62 -14.45 -12.80
N ILE A 17 7.74 -14.84 -11.88
CA ILE A 17 7.43 -14.08 -10.67
C ILE A 17 8.30 -14.63 -9.56
N ALA A 18 9.14 -13.79 -8.95
CA ALA A 18 9.93 -14.17 -7.79
C ALA A 18 9.08 -14.14 -6.51
N LEU A 19 9.23 -15.17 -5.69
CA LEU A 19 8.58 -15.29 -4.40
C LEU A 19 9.59 -15.16 -3.25
N PRO A 20 9.18 -14.69 -2.07
CA PRO A 20 7.85 -14.17 -1.75
C PRO A 20 7.61 -12.76 -2.32
N LEU A 21 6.35 -12.37 -2.44
CA LEU A 21 5.99 -10.98 -2.74
C LEU A 21 6.49 -10.05 -1.64
N LYS A 22 6.86 -8.84 -2.01
CA LYS A 22 7.26 -7.79 -1.07
C LYS A 22 6.07 -6.89 -0.77
N GLU A 23 5.87 -6.52 0.49
CA GLU A 23 4.86 -5.54 0.87
C GLU A 23 5.50 -4.16 1.03
N THR A 24 4.83 -3.12 0.53
CA THR A 24 5.15 -1.73 0.83
C THR A 24 4.19 -1.22 1.90
N TYR A 25 4.69 -0.41 2.82
CA TYR A 25 3.96 0.05 3.98
C TYR A 25 3.78 1.56 3.93
N LEU A 26 2.71 2.06 4.59
CA LEU A 26 2.61 3.49 4.88
C LEU A 26 3.84 3.96 5.65
N PRO A 27 4.29 5.21 5.45
CA PRO A 27 5.44 5.74 6.20
C PRO A 27 5.11 6.02 7.67
N PHE A 28 3.83 6.00 8.06
CA PHE A 28 3.37 6.40 9.39
C PHE A 28 2.27 5.49 9.92
N VAL A 29 2.03 5.57 11.24
CA VAL A 29 0.86 5.01 11.94
C VAL A 29 -0.02 6.15 12.44
N PHE A 30 -1.33 5.92 12.55
CA PHE A 30 -2.29 6.86 13.14
C PHE A 30 -2.27 6.71 14.66
N THR A 31 -1.95 7.79 15.40
CA THR A 31 -1.68 7.71 16.85
C THR A 31 -2.67 8.44 17.72
N LYS A 32 -3.38 9.45 17.20
CA LYS A 32 -4.30 10.24 18.00
C LYS A 32 -5.26 11.07 17.15
N ALA A 33 -6.48 11.26 17.65
CA ALA A 33 -7.39 12.27 17.13
C ALA A 33 -7.84 13.21 18.28
N THR A 34 -7.86 14.49 17.99
CA THR A 34 -8.29 15.54 18.92
C THR A 34 -9.38 16.37 18.27
N LYS A 35 -10.50 16.55 18.97
CA LYS A 35 -11.57 17.41 18.50
C LYS A 35 -11.14 18.89 18.64
N ILE A 36 -11.32 19.65 17.58
CA ILE A 36 -11.04 21.07 17.50
C ILE A 36 -12.28 21.81 16.96
N PRO A 37 -12.41 23.13 17.08
CA PRO A 37 -13.56 23.85 16.56
C PRO A 37 -13.85 23.60 15.07
N ALA A 38 -12.80 23.41 14.26
CA ALA A 38 -12.88 23.13 12.82
C ALA A 38 -13.11 21.64 12.47
N GLY A 39 -13.35 20.78 13.46
CA GLY A 39 -13.56 19.33 13.22
C GLY A 39 -12.58 18.45 14.00
N TRP A 40 -11.83 17.62 13.32
CA TRP A 40 -10.86 16.71 13.93
C TRP A 40 -9.44 16.97 13.43
N ARG A 41 -8.49 17.06 14.35
CA ARG A 41 -7.06 17.04 14.08
C ARG A 41 -6.55 15.63 14.39
N CYS A 42 -5.92 14.99 13.41
CA CYS A 42 -5.32 13.68 13.54
C CYS A 42 -3.79 13.78 13.59
N GLU A 43 -3.17 12.97 14.43
CA GLU A 43 -1.72 12.87 14.59
C GLU A 43 -1.25 11.52 14.08
N PHE A 44 -0.11 11.54 13.40
CA PHE A 44 0.53 10.38 12.78
C PHE A 44 1.98 10.34 13.21
N PHE A 45 2.52 9.16 13.45
CA PHE A 45 3.92 8.99 13.81
C PHE A 45 4.68 8.29 12.69
N ASP A 46 5.70 8.98 12.16
CA ASP A 46 6.64 8.45 11.17
C ASP A 46 7.96 8.12 11.87
N ALA A 47 8.24 6.84 12.04
CA ALA A 47 9.44 6.37 12.72
C ALA A 47 10.74 6.60 11.91
N LYS A 48 10.63 6.81 10.59
CA LYS A 48 11.77 6.97 9.69
C LYS A 48 12.22 8.43 9.57
N GLN A 49 11.33 9.38 9.83
CA GLN A 49 11.69 10.80 9.84
C GLN A 49 12.39 11.18 11.16
N ARG A 50 13.15 12.26 11.12
CA ARG A 50 13.71 12.88 12.33
C ARG A 50 12.89 14.11 12.72
N ASP A 51 12.74 14.35 14.01
CA ASP A 51 12.11 15.57 14.53
C ASP A 51 13.02 16.79 14.33
N ASP A 52 12.53 17.97 14.73
CA ASP A 52 13.27 19.24 14.57
C ASP A 52 14.55 19.30 15.42
N TYR A 53 14.74 18.38 16.37
CA TYR A 53 15.93 18.22 17.19
C TYR A 53 16.85 17.07 16.73
N GLY A 54 16.54 16.46 15.57
CA GLY A 54 17.33 15.35 14.99
C GLY A 54 17.08 13.99 15.63
N ARG A 55 16.11 13.84 16.55
CA ARG A 55 15.78 12.57 17.21
C ARG A 55 14.97 11.66 16.26
N PRO A 56 15.14 10.33 16.37
CA PRO A 56 14.36 9.38 15.58
C PRO A 56 12.85 9.50 15.84
N GLY A 57 12.08 9.47 14.78
CA GLY A 57 10.62 9.54 14.80
C GLY A 57 10.09 10.97 14.87
N ARG A 58 9.09 11.24 14.03
CA ARG A 58 8.42 12.54 13.94
C ARG A 58 6.91 12.38 14.04
N THR A 59 6.27 13.21 14.83
CA THR A 59 4.81 13.35 14.84
C THR A 59 4.39 14.37 13.78
N LEU A 60 3.54 13.95 12.88
CA LEU A 60 2.91 14.77 11.85
C LEU A 60 1.45 14.98 12.21
N SER A 61 0.89 16.14 11.91
CA SER A 61 -0.52 16.41 12.14
C SER A 61 -1.22 16.84 10.86
N SER A 62 -2.53 16.62 10.79
CA SER A 62 -3.38 17.07 9.69
C SER A 62 -4.82 17.21 10.14
N VAL A 63 -5.57 18.06 9.43
CA VAL A 63 -7.03 18.10 9.47
C VAL A 63 -7.60 17.52 8.17
N ILE A 64 -8.89 17.17 8.18
CA ILE A 64 -9.54 16.60 7.00
C ILE A 64 -9.40 17.56 5.80
N GLY A 65 -8.98 17.01 4.66
CA GLY A 65 -8.71 17.75 3.42
C GLY A 65 -7.27 18.23 3.26
N GLU A 66 -6.43 18.14 4.29
CA GLU A 66 -5.04 18.59 4.22
C GLU A 66 -4.04 17.42 4.09
N GLU A 67 -2.89 17.72 3.51
CA GLU A 67 -1.76 16.77 3.45
C GLU A 67 -1.16 16.56 4.85
N ILE A 68 -0.91 15.31 5.20
CA ILE A 68 -0.27 14.94 6.47
C ILE A 68 1.16 15.46 6.48
N GLY A 69 1.48 16.27 7.49
CA GLY A 69 2.77 16.94 7.58
C GLY A 69 2.90 18.17 6.69
N LYS A 70 1.78 18.77 6.25
CA LYS A 70 1.78 20.06 5.53
C LYS A 70 2.58 21.12 6.31
N GLY A 71 3.44 21.85 5.60
CA GLY A 71 4.32 22.86 6.21
C GLY A 71 5.59 22.31 6.86
N THR A 72 5.78 20.99 6.87
CA THR A 72 7.05 20.39 7.26
C THR A 72 8.00 20.29 6.05
N LYS A 73 9.29 20.10 6.32
CA LYS A 73 10.32 19.93 5.27
C LYS A 73 10.05 18.73 4.35
N ASN A 74 9.43 17.66 4.90
CA ASN A 74 9.14 16.43 4.19
C ASN A 74 7.67 16.03 4.43
N PRO A 75 6.71 16.58 3.68
CA PRO A 75 5.32 16.16 3.75
C PRO A 75 5.17 14.70 3.30
N SER A 76 4.14 14.03 3.78
CA SER A 76 4.01 12.57 3.62
C SER A 76 3.60 12.09 2.22
N GLY A 77 3.06 12.96 1.38
CA GLY A 77 2.44 12.57 0.10
C GLY A 77 1.03 12.00 0.25
N TYR A 78 0.43 12.04 1.44
CA TYR A 78 -0.93 11.56 1.74
C TYR A 78 -1.82 12.68 2.28
N VAL A 79 -3.08 12.70 1.84
CA VAL A 79 -4.11 13.66 2.31
C VAL A 79 -5.07 12.94 3.25
N LEU A 80 -5.36 13.52 4.40
CA LEU A 80 -6.38 13.02 5.33
C LEU A 80 -7.77 13.26 4.73
N LYS A 81 -8.54 12.22 4.45
CA LYS A 81 -9.88 12.32 3.80
C LYS A 81 -11.03 12.18 4.78
N ALA A 82 -10.90 11.32 5.77
CA ALA A 82 -11.96 11.08 6.73
C ALA A 82 -11.41 10.60 8.08
N TYR A 83 -12.18 10.84 9.12
CA TYR A 83 -12.00 10.27 10.45
C TYR A 83 -13.34 9.71 10.94
N GLU A 84 -13.32 8.52 11.50
CA GLU A 84 -14.49 7.87 12.08
C GLU A 84 -14.15 7.36 13.49
N LYS A 85 -14.86 7.87 14.49
CA LYS A 85 -14.69 7.40 15.87
C LYS A 85 -15.35 6.03 16.02
N LYS A 86 -14.58 5.04 16.48
CA LYS A 86 -15.05 3.67 16.74
C LYS A 86 -14.53 3.16 18.06
N GLU A 87 -15.39 2.48 18.81
CA GLU A 87 -15.02 1.83 20.06
C GLU A 87 -15.53 0.38 20.04
N VAL A 88 -14.71 -0.54 20.52
CA VAL A 88 -15.08 -1.95 20.65
C VAL A 88 -14.87 -2.42 22.09
N LYS A 89 -15.78 -3.27 22.58
CA LYS A 89 -15.60 -3.97 23.86
C LYS A 89 -14.79 -5.23 23.62
N ARG A 90 -13.65 -5.35 24.31
CA ARG A 90 -12.80 -6.55 24.28
C ARG A 90 -12.76 -7.19 25.66
N ALA A 91 -12.78 -8.52 25.70
CA ALA A 91 -12.56 -9.25 26.94
C ALA A 91 -11.15 -8.98 27.47
N ARG A 92 -11.02 -8.68 28.75
CA ARG A 92 -9.71 -8.49 29.38
C ARG A 92 -9.01 -9.83 29.53
N LYS A 93 -7.80 -9.93 28.96
CA LYS A 93 -7.01 -11.16 29.01
C LYS A 93 -6.78 -11.58 30.46
N GLY A 94 -7.12 -12.82 30.80
CA GLY A 94 -6.95 -13.39 32.15
C GLY A 94 -8.06 -13.10 33.18
N MET A 95 -9.11 -12.36 32.79
CA MET A 95 -10.24 -12.04 33.69
C MET A 95 -11.57 -12.38 33.04
N LYS A 96 -12.20 -13.48 33.43
CA LYS A 96 -13.53 -13.90 32.94
C LYS A 96 -14.59 -12.84 33.27
N GLY A 97 -15.36 -12.43 32.28
CA GLY A 97 -16.50 -11.51 32.46
C GLY A 97 -16.15 -10.03 32.54
N LEU A 98 -14.87 -9.64 32.48
CA LEU A 98 -14.46 -8.25 32.43
C LEU A 98 -14.18 -7.83 30.99
N PHE A 99 -14.83 -6.73 30.57
CA PHE A 99 -14.64 -6.10 29.26
C PHE A 99 -14.01 -4.72 29.43
N VAL A 100 -13.13 -4.37 28.51
CA VAL A 100 -12.56 -3.03 28.39
C VAL A 100 -13.01 -2.43 27.07
N THR A 101 -13.34 -1.15 27.07
CA THR A 101 -13.60 -0.40 25.86
C THR A 101 -12.27 0.02 25.26
N VAL A 102 -12.04 -0.35 24.00
CA VAL A 102 -10.82 -0.02 23.27
C VAL A 102 -11.21 0.91 22.12
N ASP A 103 -10.51 2.04 22.03
CA ASP A 103 -10.65 2.95 20.90
C ASP A 103 -9.98 2.33 19.66
N VAL A 104 -10.79 2.09 18.65
CA VAL A 104 -10.37 1.55 17.33
C VAL A 104 -10.80 2.52 16.22
N SER A 105 -10.80 3.80 16.52
CA SER A 105 -11.12 4.85 15.56
C SER A 105 -10.28 4.69 14.29
N GLU A 106 -10.87 5.05 13.16
CA GLU A 106 -10.27 4.89 11.84
C GLU A 106 -10.07 6.23 11.15
N VAL A 107 -9.03 6.31 10.35
CA VAL A 107 -8.83 7.39 9.37
C VAL A 107 -8.74 6.80 7.98
N THR A 108 -9.21 7.55 6.99
CA THR A 108 -8.97 7.26 5.58
C THR A 108 -7.99 8.30 5.04
N VAL A 109 -6.90 7.85 4.46
CA VAL A 109 -5.91 8.69 3.80
C VAL A 109 -5.86 8.38 2.31
N GLN A 110 -5.55 9.39 1.50
CA GLN A 110 -5.44 9.26 0.06
C GLN A 110 -4.01 9.57 -0.37
N ARG A 111 -3.38 8.65 -1.08
CA ARG A 111 -2.08 8.88 -1.70
C ARG A 111 -2.23 9.84 -2.88
N LYS A 112 -1.43 10.91 -2.92
CA LYS A 112 -1.50 11.94 -3.97
C LYS A 112 -1.09 11.43 -5.34
N ALA A 113 -0.17 10.49 -5.39
CA ALA A 113 0.41 10.00 -6.65
C ALA A 113 -0.60 9.27 -7.55
N ASP A 114 -1.55 8.53 -6.97
CA ASP A 114 -2.47 7.67 -7.72
C ASP A 114 -3.90 7.68 -7.16
N ASN A 115 -4.19 8.55 -6.19
CA ASN A 115 -5.48 8.68 -5.51
C ASN A 115 -5.93 7.43 -4.73
N LYS A 116 -5.03 6.48 -4.47
CA LYS A 116 -5.34 5.28 -3.69
C LYS A 116 -5.76 5.63 -2.28
N LEU A 117 -6.89 5.08 -1.85
CA LEU A 117 -7.40 5.24 -0.48
C LEU A 117 -6.88 4.10 0.40
N VAL A 118 -6.41 4.46 1.60
CA VAL A 118 -5.94 3.50 2.61
C VAL A 118 -6.61 3.83 3.95
N LYS A 119 -7.10 2.80 4.64
CA LYS A 119 -7.65 2.94 5.99
C LYS A 119 -6.60 2.57 7.03
N LEU A 120 -6.51 3.36 8.09
CA LEU A 120 -5.68 3.09 9.25
C LEU A 120 -6.57 3.07 10.49
N VAL A 121 -6.31 2.09 11.35
CA VAL A 121 -6.91 2.02 12.68
C VAL A 121 -5.98 2.72 13.67
N LEU A 122 -6.56 3.32 14.70
CA LEU A 122 -5.80 3.96 15.78
C LEU A 122 -4.82 2.97 16.40
N ALA A 123 -3.54 3.28 16.33
CA ALA A 123 -2.47 2.47 16.87
C ALA A 123 -2.49 2.48 18.41
N GLN A 124 -2.27 1.33 19.01
CA GLN A 124 -2.18 1.20 20.46
C GLN A 124 -0.79 1.63 20.99
N GLY A 125 0.15 1.91 20.09
CA GLY A 125 1.48 2.39 20.40
C GLY A 125 2.24 2.89 19.17
N LYS A 126 3.27 3.72 19.41
CA LYS A 126 4.11 4.29 18.33
C LYS A 126 4.97 3.25 17.59
N ASN A 127 5.16 2.09 18.19
CA ASN A 127 5.99 1.00 17.63
C ASN A 127 5.17 0.00 16.80
N GLU A 128 3.88 0.26 16.58
CA GLU A 128 3.09 -0.57 15.69
C GLU A 128 3.60 -0.46 14.25
N LYS A 129 3.53 -1.59 13.54
CA LYS A 129 3.89 -1.63 12.13
C LYS A 129 2.82 -0.90 11.32
N PRO A 130 3.21 0.04 10.44
CA PRO A 130 2.26 0.67 9.53
C PRO A 130 1.54 -0.37 8.65
N PRO A 131 0.30 -0.12 8.23
CA PRO A 131 -0.41 -1.03 7.34
C PRO A 131 0.26 -1.08 5.96
N ALA A 132 0.16 -2.24 5.31
CA ALA A 132 0.59 -2.41 3.94
C ALA A 132 -0.28 -1.57 2.99
N VAL A 133 0.35 -0.93 2.02
CA VAL A 133 -0.31 -0.13 0.99
C VAL A 133 -0.40 -0.88 -0.32
N ASP A 134 0.72 -1.43 -0.77
CA ASP A 134 0.82 -2.19 -1.99
C ASP A 134 1.54 -3.50 -1.75
N VAL A 135 1.25 -4.46 -2.61
CA VAL A 135 2.03 -5.68 -2.77
C VAL A 135 2.86 -5.53 -4.02
N MET A 136 4.17 -5.71 -3.89
CA MET A 136 5.14 -5.57 -4.96
C MET A 136 5.61 -6.95 -5.41
N ALA A 137 5.58 -7.19 -6.72
CA ALA A 137 6.17 -8.38 -7.33
C ALA A 137 7.51 -8.02 -7.96
N THR A 138 8.47 -8.94 -7.84
CA THR A 138 9.70 -8.92 -8.64
C THR A 138 9.50 -9.87 -9.82
N LEU A 139 9.58 -9.35 -11.03
CA LEU A 139 9.40 -10.09 -12.27
C LEU A 139 10.74 -10.23 -12.97
N THR A 140 11.03 -11.40 -13.49
CA THR A 140 12.19 -11.64 -14.35
C THR A 140 11.70 -11.99 -15.74
N TYR A 141 12.12 -11.24 -16.75
CA TYR A 141 11.83 -11.49 -18.15
C TYR A 141 13.05 -12.07 -18.84
N GLU A 142 12.90 -13.26 -19.40
CA GLU A 142 14.00 -14.07 -19.98
C GLU A 142 13.79 -14.23 -21.49
N ARG A 143 13.93 -13.14 -22.25
CA ARG A 143 13.86 -13.23 -23.73
C ARG A 143 14.99 -12.40 -24.33
N GLY A 144 16.05 -13.09 -24.75
CA GLY A 144 17.28 -12.45 -25.25
C GLY A 144 18.23 -12.06 -24.13
N SER A 145 17.89 -11.04 -23.34
CA SER A 145 18.59 -10.65 -22.11
C SER A 145 17.67 -10.82 -20.90
N VAL A 146 18.26 -11.16 -19.76
CA VAL A 146 17.52 -11.24 -18.49
C VAL A 146 17.31 -9.83 -17.95
N THR A 147 16.07 -9.41 -17.80
CA THR A 147 15.70 -8.11 -17.22
C THR A 147 14.80 -8.33 -16.03
N THR A 148 15.09 -7.63 -14.93
CA THR A 148 14.29 -7.69 -13.69
C THR A 148 13.53 -6.40 -13.49
N PHE A 149 12.25 -6.52 -13.13
CA PHE A 149 11.34 -5.41 -12.84
C PHE A 149 10.75 -5.56 -11.45
N GLU A 150 10.71 -4.49 -10.68
CA GLU A 150 9.89 -4.39 -9.48
C GLU A 150 8.59 -3.67 -9.82
N VAL A 151 7.45 -4.32 -9.63
CA VAL A 151 6.14 -3.83 -10.07
C VAL A 151 5.12 -3.84 -8.96
N VAL A 152 4.27 -2.82 -8.97
CA VAL A 152 3.05 -2.69 -8.16
C VAL A 152 1.84 -2.52 -9.09
N PRO A 153 0.60 -2.67 -8.63
CA PRO A 153 -0.57 -2.31 -9.43
C PRO A 153 -0.45 -0.90 -10.01
N GLY A 154 -0.65 -0.77 -11.32
CA GLY A 154 -0.46 0.48 -12.07
C GLY A 154 0.90 0.63 -12.76
N SER A 155 1.91 -0.19 -12.45
CA SER A 155 3.20 -0.19 -13.15
C SER A 155 3.04 -0.50 -14.63
N GLU A 156 3.82 0.15 -15.47
CA GLU A 156 3.91 -0.15 -16.90
C GLU A 156 5.23 -0.85 -17.21
N LEU A 157 5.17 -1.84 -18.10
CA LEU A 157 6.31 -2.62 -18.58
C LEU A 157 6.38 -2.50 -20.09
N ASP A 158 7.59 -2.33 -20.62
CA ASP A 158 7.88 -2.47 -22.03
C ASP A 158 8.61 -3.81 -22.27
N LEU A 159 7.95 -4.72 -22.96
CA LEU A 159 8.49 -6.03 -23.29
C LEU A 159 8.70 -6.10 -24.80
N ASN A 160 9.91 -5.77 -25.24
CA ASN A 160 10.29 -5.72 -26.66
C ASN A 160 9.39 -4.84 -27.54
N GLY A 161 9.04 -3.63 -27.03
CA GLY A 161 8.21 -2.66 -27.74
C GLY A 161 6.72 -2.84 -27.55
N GLU A 162 6.27 -3.89 -26.85
CA GLU A 162 4.87 -4.06 -26.47
C GLU A 162 4.68 -3.65 -25.00
N LYS A 163 3.72 -2.73 -24.77
CA LYS A 163 3.47 -2.16 -23.45
C LYS A 163 2.39 -2.93 -22.70
N PHE A 164 2.70 -3.30 -21.48
CA PHE A 164 1.78 -3.94 -20.55
C PHE A 164 1.64 -3.10 -19.29
N LYS A 165 0.43 -3.05 -18.76
CA LYS A 165 0.13 -2.47 -17.45
C LYS A 165 -0.13 -3.58 -16.44
N VAL A 166 0.50 -3.51 -15.28
CA VAL A 166 0.18 -4.38 -14.15
C VAL A 166 -1.14 -3.91 -13.54
N VAL A 167 -2.18 -4.72 -13.65
CA VAL A 167 -3.52 -4.39 -13.12
C VAL A 167 -3.62 -4.76 -11.65
N GLU A 168 -3.06 -5.93 -11.31
CA GLU A 168 -3.22 -6.50 -9.97
C GLU A 168 -2.02 -7.37 -9.59
N VAL A 169 -1.67 -7.32 -8.29
CA VAL A 169 -0.69 -8.21 -7.67
C VAL A 169 -1.32 -8.76 -6.39
N LEU A 170 -1.60 -10.06 -6.36
CA LEU A 170 -2.27 -10.73 -5.25
C LEU A 170 -1.40 -11.82 -4.65
N PRO A 171 -1.21 -11.86 -3.32
CA PRO A 171 -0.72 -13.04 -2.64
C PRO A 171 -1.80 -14.11 -2.62
N VAL A 172 -1.46 -15.36 -2.96
CA VAL A 172 -2.38 -16.51 -2.94
C VAL A 172 -1.71 -17.66 -2.18
N GLY A 173 -2.05 -17.81 -0.91
CA GLY A 173 -1.36 -18.77 -0.05
C GLY A 173 0.13 -18.44 0.06
N LYS A 174 0.99 -19.38 -0.38
CA LYS A 174 2.45 -19.18 -0.48
C LYS A 174 2.91 -18.71 -1.86
N GLY A 175 1.98 -18.48 -2.78
CA GLY A 175 2.25 -18.06 -4.14
C GLY A 175 1.79 -16.64 -4.43
N ALA A 176 1.72 -16.32 -5.71
CA ALA A 176 1.32 -15.01 -6.21
C ALA A 176 0.53 -15.12 -7.51
N LYS A 177 -0.37 -14.16 -7.73
CA LYS A 177 -1.02 -13.89 -9.02
C LYS A 177 -0.70 -12.48 -9.45
N VAL A 178 -0.26 -12.32 -10.70
CA VAL A 178 -0.02 -11.01 -11.29
C VAL A 178 -0.81 -10.92 -12.58
N THR A 179 -1.70 -9.92 -12.65
CA THR A 179 -2.54 -9.68 -13.83
C THR A 179 -1.97 -8.53 -14.63
N PHE A 180 -1.75 -8.79 -15.90
CA PHE A 180 -1.24 -7.84 -16.90
C PHE A 180 -2.35 -7.48 -17.87
N GLN A 181 -2.39 -6.24 -18.31
CA GLN A 181 -3.22 -5.78 -19.40
C GLN A 181 -2.34 -5.22 -20.52
N ASN A 182 -2.53 -5.72 -21.71
CA ASN A 182 -1.88 -5.14 -22.90
C ASN A 182 -2.48 -3.75 -23.14
N VAL A 183 -1.63 -2.71 -23.19
CA VAL A 183 -2.07 -1.31 -23.29
C VAL A 183 -2.72 -1.03 -24.65
N ARG A 184 -2.26 -1.68 -25.72
CA ARG A 184 -2.77 -1.50 -27.07
C ARG A 184 -4.11 -2.19 -27.30
N THR A 185 -4.25 -3.44 -26.84
CA THR A 185 -5.44 -4.27 -27.14
C THR A 185 -6.46 -4.29 -26.01
N GLY A 186 -6.08 -3.86 -24.80
CA GLY A 186 -6.91 -3.93 -23.60
C GLY A 186 -7.10 -5.35 -23.03
N ARG A 187 -6.51 -6.38 -23.67
CA ARG A 187 -6.62 -7.78 -23.20
C ARG A 187 -5.82 -7.98 -21.93
N SER A 188 -6.41 -8.74 -21.02
CA SER A 188 -5.77 -9.06 -19.73
C SER A 188 -5.38 -10.54 -19.67
N ARG A 189 -4.27 -10.83 -19.01
CA ARG A 189 -3.78 -12.17 -18.69
C ARG A 189 -3.21 -12.22 -17.27
N THR A 190 -3.52 -13.29 -16.55
CA THR A 190 -2.98 -13.53 -15.21
C THR A 190 -1.92 -14.63 -15.27
N LEU A 191 -0.79 -14.37 -14.65
CA LEU A 191 0.26 -15.35 -14.39
C LEU A 191 0.22 -15.76 -12.92
N ASP A 192 0.37 -17.06 -12.69
CA ASP A 192 0.42 -17.67 -11.35
C ASP A 192 1.85 -18.12 -11.04
N ALA A 193 2.32 -17.83 -9.83
CA ALA A 193 3.53 -18.42 -9.27
C ALA A 193 3.18 -19.16 -7.99
N LEU A 194 3.62 -20.40 -7.89
CA LEU A 194 3.49 -21.22 -6.68
C LEU A 194 4.87 -21.44 -6.09
N GLU A 195 4.99 -21.33 -4.76
CA GLU A 195 6.19 -21.74 -4.03
C GLU A 195 6.31 -23.27 -4.18
N GLN A 196 7.43 -23.73 -4.75
CA GLN A 196 7.75 -25.15 -4.90
C GLN A 196 8.27 -25.75 -3.60
#